data_a1d21a0a63db486a73c254f4d92a2fcf
#
_entry.id   a1d21a0a63db486a73c254f4d92a2fcf
#
_cell.length_a   1.000
_cell.length_b   1.000
_cell.length_c   1.000
_cell.angle_alpha   90.00
_cell.angle_beta   90.00
_cell.angle_gamma   90.00
#
_symmetry.space_group_name_H-M   'P 1'
#
loop_
_entity.id
_entity.type
_entity.pdbx_description
1 polymer ?
#
loop_
_entity_poly.entity_id
_entity_poly.type
_entity_poly.pdbx_seq_one_letter_code
_entity_poly.pdbx_strand_id
1 'polypeptide(L)'
;MAIPPPQAGFTRYLMKSKFGAGRDFEVTDLDGNRAFFVDGKIGPRPKAEVRDAQDAVVYHVTGKFLGIPKRMVISNASGQDVAQLSAKAFSLIKDKMNLEVMDGPAWALEGSFIEKNYTVTSEGRTVVQITQKWVAIRDQYTIDVADGVDAGLALAVVWAVDRWVERD
;
A
#
# COMPACT_ATOMS: atom_id res chain seq x y z
N MET A 1 23.45 -5.06 -6.54
CA MET A 1 22.87 -6.36 -6.21
C MET A 1 21.54 -6.51 -6.91
N ALA A 2 21.38 -7.58 -7.66
CA ALA A 2 20.14 -7.81 -8.39
C ALA A 2 19.04 -8.27 -7.43
N ILE A 3 17.84 -7.72 -7.61
CA ILE A 3 16.66 -8.17 -6.86
C ILE A 3 16.20 -9.48 -7.48
N PRO A 4 16.06 -10.57 -6.68
CA PRO A 4 15.62 -11.85 -7.24
C PRO A 4 14.19 -11.79 -7.76
N PRO A 5 13.80 -12.69 -8.68
CA PRO A 5 12.41 -12.77 -9.13
C PRO A 5 11.51 -13.24 -7.99
N PRO A 6 10.19 -12.94 -8.05
CA PRO A 6 9.25 -13.42 -7.05
C PRO A 6 9.00 -14.91 -7.19
N GLN A 7 8.37 -15.50 -6.20
CA GLN A 7 7.87 -16.87 -6.31
C GLN A 7 6.75 -16.95 -7.37
N ALA A 8 6.50 -18.15 -7.88
CA ALA A 8 5.45 -18.37 -8.86
C ALA A 8 4.09 -17.87 -8.35
N GLY A 9 3.31 -17.24 -9.22
CA GLY A 9 2.01 -16.68 -8.90
C GLY A 9 2.03 -15.26 -8.37
N PHE A 10 3.21 -14.61 -8.34
CA PHE A 10 3.36 -13.22 -7.88
C PHE A 10 4.10 -12.37 -8.90
N THR A 11 3.78 -11.09 -8.92
CA THR A 11 4.53 -10.05 -9.64
C THR A 11 5.23 -9.17 -8.63
N ARG A 12 6.52 -8.94 -8.81
CA ARG A 12 7.33 -8.13 -7.90
C ARG A 12 7.55 -6.73 -8.46
N TYR A 13 7.26 -5.75 -7.62
CA TYR A 13 7.53 -4.34 -7.91
C TYR A 13 8.54 -3.78 -6.90
N LEU A 14 9.25 -2.74 -7.31
CA LEU A 14 10.12 -1.98 -6.43
C LEU A 14 9.46 -0.64 -6.13
N MET A 15 9.23 -0.35 -4.85
CA MET A 15 8.73 0.94 -4.40
C MET A 15 9.89 1.80 -3.95
N LYS A 16 10.01 2.98 -4.54
CA LYS A 16 11.05 3.96 -4.25
C LYS A 16 10.42 5.23 -3.73
N SER A 17 10.75 5.59 -2.48
CA SER A 17 10.32 6.86 -1.93
C SER A 17 11.00 8.01 -2.66
N LYS A 18 10.23 9.03 -3.01
CA LYS A 18 10.74 10.27 -3.57
C LYS A 18 10.88 11.31 -2.47
N PHE A 19 11.89 12.14 -2.57
CA PHE A 19 12.06 13.26 -1.64
C PHE A 19 10.92 14.27 -1.84
N GLY A 20 10.34 14.72 -0.73
CA GLY A 20 9.29 15.72 -0.75
C GLY A 20 8.30 15.54 0.39
N ALA A 21 7.58 16.59 0.69
CA ALA A 21 6.60 16.58 1.78
C ALA A 21 5.35 15.74 1.48
N GLY A 22 5.11 15.43 0.21
CA GLY A 22 3.92 14.70 -0.22
C GLY A 22 3.99 13.19 -0.05
N ARG A 23 5.17 12.65 0.20
CA ARG A 23 5.38 11.21 0.33
C ARG A 23 5.04 10.44 -0.93
N ASP A 24 5.66 10.85 -2.00
CA ASP A 24 5.51 10.21 -3.30
C ASP A 24 6.33 8.93 -3.38
N PHE A 25 5.83 7.97 -4.15
CA PHE A 25 6.56 6.74 -4.48
C PHE A 25 6.54 6.51 -5.97
N GLU A 26 7.71 6.21 -6.52
CA GLU A 26 7.80 5.63 -7.85
C GLU A 26 7.80 4.12 -7.71
N VAL A 27 6.95 3.45 -8.49
CA VAL A 27 6.83 1.99 -8.47
C VAL A 27 7.25 1.46 -9.83
N THR A 28 8.31 0.66 -9.84
CA THR A 28 8.84 0.10 -11.08
C THR A 28 8.75 -1.43 -11.07
N ASP A 29 8.79 -2.02 -12.26
CA ASP A 29 9.03 -3.45 -12.39
C ASP A 29 10.53 -3.74 -12.15
N LEU A 30 10.92 -5.01 -12.26
CA LEU A 30 12.31 -5.41 -12.04
C LEU A 30 13.25 -4.98 -13.17
N ASP A 31 12.71 -4.58 -14.32
CA ASP A 31 13.47 -4.04 -15.45
C ASP A 31 13.66 -2.52 -15.37
N GLY A 32 13.07 -1.88 -14.35
CA GLY A 32 13.18 -0.45 -14.14
C GLY A 32 12.11 0.38 -14.83
N ASN A 33 11.14 -0.25 -15.48
CA ASN A 33 10.03 0.45 -16.12
C ASN A 33 9.01 0.90 -15.09
N ARG A 34 8.52 2.14 -15.22
CA ARG A 34 7.49 2.64 -14.32
C ARG A 34 6.20 1.85 -14.52
N ALA A 35 5.71 1.23 -13.46
CA ALA A 35 4.43 0.54 -13.44
C ALA A 35 3.34 1.41 -12.82
N PHE A 36 3.66 2.13 -11.74
CA PHE A 36 2.74 3.03 -11.04
C PHE A 36 3.50 4.21 -10.45
N PHE A 37 2.75 5.25 -10.12
CA PHE A 37 3.25 6.36 -9.32
C PHE A 37 2.22 6.68 -8.24
N VAL A 38 2.68 6.81 -6.99
CA VAL A 38 1.82 7.23 -5.89
C VAL A 38 2.14 8.68 -5.58
N ASP A 39 1.19 9.56 -5.87
CA ASP A 39 1.32 11.00 -5.73
C ASP A 39 0.67 11.42 -4.40
N GLY A 40 1.50 11.58 -3.37
CA GLY A 40 1.04 12.06 -2.08
C GLY A 40 0.81 13.56 -2.09
N LYS A 41 -0.33 14.00 -1.56
CA LYS A 41 -0.70 15.41 -1.54
C LYS A 41 -0.29 16.05 -0.22
N ILE A 42 0.20 17.28 -0.29
CA ILE A 42 0.53 18.09 0.88
C ILE A 42 -0.76 18.68 1.44
N GLY A 43 -0.95 18.58 2.74
CA GLY A 43 -2.13 19.14 3.39
C GLY A 43 -2.36 18.58 4.79
N PRO A 44 -3.39 19.08 5.50
CA PRO A 44 -3.66 18.66 6.87
C PRO A 44 -4.19 17.22 6.96
N ARG A 45 -4.72 16.70 5.87
CA ARG A 45 -5.20 15.31 5.79
C ARG A 45 -4.30 14.51 4.87
N PRO A 46 -3.98 13.26 5.22
CA PRO A 46 -3.32 12.37 4.28
C PRO A 46 -4.18 12.17 3.04
N LYS A 47 -3.59 12.43 1.89
CA LYS A 47 -4.22 12.18 0.59
C LYS A 47 -3.19 11.70 -0.39
N ALA A 48 -3.56 10.79 -1.26
CA ALA A 48 -2.72 10.35 -2.36
C ALA A 48 -3.58 9.92 -3.54
N GLU A 49 -2.95 9.97 -4.71
CA GLU A 49 -3.49 9.39 -5.93
C GLU A 49 -2.56 8.29 -6.38
N VAL A 50 -3.10 7.11 -6.66
CA VAL A 50 -2.34 6.03 -7.30
C VAL A 50 -2.58 6.15 -8.80
N ARG A 51 -1.50 6.32 -9.56
CA ARG A 51 -1.52 6.49 -11.01
C ARG A 51 -0.88 5.30 -11.68
N ASP A 52 -1.43 4.88 -12.81
CA ASP A 52 -0.87 3.77 -13.59
C ASP A 52 0.28 4.25 -14.50
N ALA A 53 0.82 3.35 -15.33
CA ALA A 53 1.93 3.66 -16.23
C ALA A 53 1.59 4.73 -17.27
N GLN A 54 0.31 4.96 -17.56
CA GLN A 54 -0.18 5.99 -18.47
C GLN A 54 -0.56 7.28 -17.73
N ASP A 55 -0.21 7.38 -16.44
CA ASP A 55 -0.48 8.53 -15.57
C ASP A 55 -1.98 8.76 -15.30
N ALA A 56 -2.81 7.75 -15.49
CA ALA A 56 -4.22 7.81 -15.16
C ALA A 56 -4.42 7.45 -13.68
N VAL A 57 -5.24 8.23 -12.98
CA VAL A 57 -5.57 7.96 -11.58
C VAL A 57 -6.46 6.72 -11.51
N VAL A 58 -6.02 5.70 -10.79
CA VAL A 58 -6.78 4.45 -10.61
C VAL A 58 -7.38 4.34 -9.21
N TYR A 59 -6.75 4.95 -8.21
CA TYR A 59 -7.25 4.99 -6.84
C TYR A 59 -6.92 6.31 -6.16
N HIS A 60 -7.77 6.69 -5.21
CA HIS A 60 -7.56 7.79 -4.28
C HIS A 60 -7.46 7.23 -2.87
N VAL A 61 -6.56 7.78 -2.07
CA VAL A 61 -6.50 7.48 -0.63
C VAL A 61 -6.77 8.78 0.12
N THR A 62 -7.67 8.75 1.08
CA THR A 62 -8.03 9.92 1.88
C THR A 62 -8.11 9.55 3.35
N GLY A 63 -7.32 10.24 4.18
CA GLY A 63 -7.40 10.11 5.62
C GLY A 63 -8.53 10.95 6.18
N LYS A 64 -9.36 10.34 7.02
CA LYS A 64 -10.47 11.01 7.73
C LYS A 64 -10.18 10.94 9.22
N PHE A 65 -9.63 12.02 9.77
CA PHE A 65 -9.28 12.11 11.18
C PHE A 65 -10.22 12.97 12.00
N LEU A 66 -11.14 13.65 11.34
CA LEU A 66 -12.24 14.34 12.02
C LEU A 66 -13.36 13.34 12.23
N GLY A 67 -13.60 13.04 13.46
CA GLY A 67 -14.54 12.01 13.85
C GLY A 67 -13.86 10.79 14.43
N ILE A 68 -14.62 9.95 15.06
CA ILE A 68 -14.17 8.70 15.67
C ILE A 68 -14.91 7.57 15.01
N PRO A 69 -14.24 6.51 14.51
CA PRO A 69 -12.80 6.29 14.56
C PRO A 69 -12.04 6.96 13.41
N LYS A 70 -10.74 7.19 13.60
CA LYS A 70 -9.83 7.57 12.51
C LYS A 70 -9.87 6.48 11.44
N ARG A 71 -9.79 6.89 10.18
CA ARG A 71 -9.81 5.93 9.08
C ARG A 71 -9.08 6.47 7.86
N MET A 72 -8.57 5.54 7.04
CA MET A 72 -8.08 5.80 5.70
C MET A 72 -9.03 5.14 4.72
N VAL A 73 -9.57 5.90 3.80
CA VAL A 73 -10.53 5.40 2.81
C VAL A 73 -9.86 5.35 1.46
N ILE A 74 -10.00 4.23 0.77
CA ILE A 74 -9.52 4.03 -0.59
C ILE A 74 -10.74 4.04 -1.50
N SER A 75 -10.70 4.91 -2.52
CA SER A 75 -11.77 5.06 -3.51
C SER A 75 -11.22 4.73 -4.89
N ASN A 76 -12.07 4.22 -5.77
CA ASN A 76 -11.69 4.01 -7.17
C ASN A 76 -11.69 5.34 -7.95
N ALA A 77 -11.34 5.29 -9.24
CA ALA A 77 -11.27 6.47 -10.09
C ALA A 77 -12.61 7.20 -10.20
N SER A 78 -13.72 6.50 -10.02
CA SER A 78 -15.07 7.08 -10.05
C SER A 78 -15.49 7.71 -8.73
N GLY A 79 -14.66 7.61 -7.70
CA GLY A 79 -14.98 8.16 -6.38
C GLY A 79 -15.74 7.24 -5.45
N GLN A 80 -15.94 5.98 -5.85
CA GLN A 80 -16.61 4.98 -4.99
C GLN A 80 -15.61 4.41 -3.99
N ASP A 81 -15.98 4.34 -2.72
CA ASP A 81 -15.17 3.73 -1.68
C ASP A 81 -15.08 2.22 -1.94
N VAL A 82 -13.87 1.69 -1.97
CA VAL A 82 -13.62 0.25 -2.22
C VAL A 82 -12.97 -0.45 -1.04
N ALA A 83 -12.30 0.28 -0.16
CA ALA A 83 -11.67 -0.31 1.02
C ALA A 83 -11.47 0.74 2.11
N GLN A 84 -11.32 0.28 3.34
CA GLN A 84 -11.15 1.16 4.48
C GLN A 84 -10.25 0.52 5.53
N LEU A 85 -9.24 1.29 5.95
CA LEU A 85 -8.39 0.98 7.10
C LEU A 85 -8.84 1.88 8.25
N SER A 86 -9.20 1.34 9.41
CA SER A 86 -9.72 2.13 10.52
C SER A 86 -8.94 1.90 11.81
N ALA A 87 -9.17 2.79 12.79
CA ALA A 87 -8.54 2.67 14.11
C ALA A 87 -8.90 1.37 14.84
N LYS A 88 -10.06 0.80 14.53
CA LYS A 88 -10.44 -0.51 15.07
C LYS A 88 -9.61 -1.64 14.49
N ALA A 89 -9.05 -1.43 13.31
CA ALA A 89 -8.16 -2.39 12.67
C ALA A 89 -6.79 -2.40 13.36
N PHE A 90 -6.44 -1.33 14.05
CA PHE A 90 -5.30 -1.29 14.96
C PHE A 90 -5.73 -1.88 16.28
N SER A 91 -5.79 -3.17 16.37
CA SER A 91 -5.99 -3.80 17.66
C SER A 91 -4.81 -3.45 18.57
N LEU A 92 -4.94 -3.73 19.85
CA LEU A 92 -3.85 -3.59 20.83
C LEU A 92 -2.61 -4.42 20.46
N ILE A 93 -2.69 -5.23 19.42
CA ILE A 93 -1.59 -6.01 18.86
C ILE A 93 -0.96 -5.17 17.76
N LYS A 94 0.23 -4.61 18.01
CA LYS A 94 0.92 -3.63 17.17
C LYS A 94 1.34 -4.12 15.77
N ASP A 95 1.27 -5.41 15.54
CA ASP A 95 1.75 -6.03 14.30
C ASP A 95 0.61 -6.62 13.45
N LYS A 96 -0.62 -6.24 13.73
CA LYS A 96 -1.80 -6.72 13.00
C LYS A 96 -2.76 -5.59 12.66
N MET A 97 -3.27 -5.62 11.43
CA MET A 97 -4.31 -4.71 10.95
C MET A 97 -5.31 -5.47 10.11
N ASN A 98 -6.51 -4.93 10.00
CA ASN A 98 -7.52 -5.42 9.06
C ASN A 98 -7.96 -4.30 8.12
N LEU A 99 -8.13 -4.65 6.87
CA LEU A 99 -8.68 -3.78 5.84
C LEU A 99 -10.06 -4.30 5.47
N GLU A 100 -11.08 -3.46 5.64
CA GLU A 100 -12.42 -3.77 5.14
C GLU A 100 -12.44 -3.52 3.63
N VAL A 101 -12.92 -4.50 2.87
CA VAL A 101 -13.07 -4.40 1.43
C VAL A 101 -14.57 -4.43 1.13
N MET A 102 -15.09 -3.41 0.42
CA MET A 102 -16.53 -3.20 0.27
C MET A 102 -17.23 -4.33 -0.50
N ASP A 103 -16.60 -4.83 -1.55
CA ASP A 103 -17.20 -5.85 -2.42
C ASP A 103 -16.46 -7.20 -2.34
N GLY A 104 -15.90 -7.52 -1.20
CA GLY A 104 -15.15 -8.75 -1.07
C GLY A 104 -14.72 -9.05 0.35
N PRO A 105 -14.00 -10.16 0.54
CA PRO A 105 -13.51 -10.53 1.87
C PRO A 105 -12.46 -9.53 2.35
N ALA A 106 -12.43 -9.33 3.66
CA ALA A 106 -11.45 -8.46 4.30
C ALA A 106 -10.02 -8.96 4.07
N TRP A 107 -9.08 -8.02 4.06
CA TRP A 107 -7.65 -8.36 4.05
C TRP A 107 -7.11 -8.24 5.47
N ALA A 108 -6.30 -9.22 5.85
CA ALA A 108 -5.60 -9.21 7.14
C ALA A 108 -4.13 -8.89 6.87
N LEU A 109 -3.59 -7.92 7.60
CA LEU A 109 -2.20 -7.49 7.48
C LEU A 109 -1.47 -7.89 8.76
N GLU A 110 -0.32 -8.53 8.64
CA GLU A 110 0.45 -9.02 9.80
C GLU A 110 1.94 -8.94 9.54
N GLY A 111 2.68 -8.43 10.52
CA GLY A 111 4.13 -8.31 10.49
C GLY A 111 4.61 -6.96 11.00
N SER A 112 5.84 -6.58 10.66
CA SER A 112 6.39 -5.29 11.06
C SER A 112 6.10 -4.23 9.99
N PHE A 113 5.16 -3.36 10.28
CA PHE A 113 4.78 -2.27 9.37
C PHE A 113 5.87 -1.20 9.31
N ILE A 114 6.54 -0.95 10.43
CA ILE A 114 7.62 0.04 10.52
C ILE A 114 8.84 -0.42 9.73
N GLU A 115 9.16 -1.69 9.81
CA GLU A 115 10.32 -2.27 9.10
C GLU A 115 10.04 -2.65 7.67
N LYS A 116 8.81 -2.42 7.18
CA LYS A 116 8.38 -2.80 5.83
C LYS A 116 8.58 -4.29 5.56
N ASN A 117 8.15 -5.11 6.51
CA ASN A 117 8.22 -6.56 6.42
C ASN A 117 6.92 -7.15 6.94
N TYR A 118 5.91 -7.23 6.09
CA TYR A 118 4.60 -7.75 6.48
C TYR A 118 3.89 -8.44 5.32
N THR A 119 2.93 -9.26 5.68
CA THR A 119 2.16 -10.09 4.75
C THR A 119 0.69 -9.67 4.82
N VAL A 120 0.06 -9.60 3.66
CA VAL A 120 -1.38 -9.35 3.53
C VAL A 120 -2.04 -10.62 3.03
N THR A 121 -3.05 -11.08 3.75
CA THR A 121 -3.80 -12.30 3.40
C THR A 121 -5.28 -11.99 3.21
N SER A 122 -5.93 -12.77 2.37
CA SER A 122 -7.37 -12.76 2.20
C SER A 122 -7.85 -14.20 2.11
N GLU A 123 -8.78 -14.58 2.98
CA GLU A 123 -9.28 -15.96 3.07
C GLU A 123 -8.16 -17.00 3.21
N GLY A 124 -7.13 -16.67 4.01
CA GLY A 124 -6.00 -17.56 4.25
C GLY A 124 -4.96 -17.63 3.14
N ARG A 125 -5.13 -16.85 2.06
CA ARG A 125 -4.18 -16.82 0.94
C ARG A 125 -3.39 -15.51 0.97
N THR A 126 -2.08 -15.58 0.72
CA THR A 126 -1.26 -14.38 0.60
C THR A 126 -1.63 -13.64 -0.67
N VAL A 127 -2.04 -12.38 -0.53
CA VAL A 127 -2.37 -11.51 -1.66
C VAL A 127 -1.30 -10.48 -1.93
N VAL A 128 -0.59 -10.02 -0.89
CA VAL A 128 0.51 -9.06 -1.02
C VAL A 128 1.59 -9.40 0.02
N GLN A 129 2.86 -9.26 -0.38
CA GLN A 129 3.99 -9.43 0.52
C GLN A 129 4.92 -8.22 0.38
N ILE A 130 5.21 -7.56 1.48
CA ILE A 130 6.08 -6.38 1.51
C ILE A 130 7.35 -6.77 2.27
N THR A 131 8.53 -6.45 1.69
CA THR A 131 9.80 -6.71 2.35
C THR A 131 10.89 -5.74 1.91
N GLN A 132 11.78 -5.39 2.83
CA GLN A 132 13.02 -4.66 2.54
C GLN A 132 14.21 -5.59 2.33
N LYS A 133 14.01 -6.88 2.52
CA LYS A 133 15.08 -7.88 2.50
C LYS A 133 16.02 -7.80 1.29
N TRP A 134 15.47 -7.45 0.13
CA TRP A 134 16.21 -7.45 -1.14
C TRP A 134 16.80 -6.09 -1.50
N VAL A 135 16.57 -5.06 -0.70
CA VAL A 135 16.94 -3.70 -1.02
C VAL A 135 17.84 -3.13 0.07
N ALA A 136 19.09 -2.78 -0.29
CA ALA A 136 20.03 -2.20 0.63
C ALA A 136 19.85 -0.68 0.80
N ILE A 137 19.08 -0.04 -0.08
CA ILE A 137 18.89 1.40 -0.08
C ILE A 137 17.71 1.75 0.84
N ARG A 138 17.95 2.70 1.73
CA ARG A 138 16.92 3.20 2.65
C ARG A 138 15.71 3.76 1.89
N ASP A 139 14.53 3.57 2.45
CA ASP A 139 13.25 4.05 1.91
C ASP A 139 12.87 3.41 0.58
N GLN A 140 13.44 2.23 0.29
CA GLN A 140 13.04 1.39 -0.83
C GLN A 140 12.67 0.01 -0.30
N TYR A 141 11.70 -0.63 -0.93
CA TYR A 141 11.29 -1.98 -0.58
C TYR A 141 10.56 -2.63 -1.75
N THR A 142 10.43 -3.95 -1.68
CA THR A 142 9.68 -4.69 -2.71
C THR A 142 8.26 -4.98 -2.26
N ILE A 143 7.37 -4.99 -3.22
CA ILE A 143 5.99 -5.43 -3.04
C ILE A 143 5.68 -6.53 -4.04
N ASP A 144 5.30 -7.70 -3.53
CA ASP A 144 4.89 -8.83 -4.34
C ASP A 144 3.37 -8.88 -4.31
N VAL A 145 2.76 -8.86 -5.48
CA VAL A 145 1.30 -8.90 -5.63
C VAL A 145 0.90 -10.21 -6.28
N ALA A 146 -0.03 -10.95 -5.67
CA ALA A 146 -0.51 -12.21 -6.22
C ALA A 146 -1.24 -11.97 -7.55
N ASP A 147 -1.10 -12.93 -8.46
CA ASP A 147 -1.83 -12.89 -9.72
C ASP A 147 -3.33 -12.80 -9.47
N GLY A 148 -4.01 -11.97 -10.25
CA GLY A 148 -5.44 -11.72 -10.07
C GLY A 148 -5.79 -10.65 -9.03
N VAL A 149 -4.83 -10.21 -8.22
CA VAL A 149 -5.02 -9.11 -7.27
C VAL A 149 -4.71 -7.79 -7.96
N ASP A 150 -5.54 -6.79 -7.75
CA ASP A 150 -5.32 -5.46 -8.32
C ASP A 150 -4.10 -4.80 -7.67
N ALA A 151 -3.04 -4.63 -8.44
CA ALA A 151 -1.80 -4.04 -7.96
C ALA A 151 -1.99 -2.58 -7.51
N GLY A 152 -2.82 -1.82 -8.21
CA GLY A 152 -3.11 -0.43 -7.83
C GLY A 152 -3.76 -0.34 -6.45
N LEU A 153 -4.69 -1.23 -6.15
CA LEU A 153 -5.32 -1.32 -4.83
C LEU A 153 -4.29 -1.70 -3.77
N ALA A 154 -3.44 -2.68 -4.07
CA ALA A 154 -2.37 -3.09 -3.15
C ALA A 154 -1.45 -1.91 -2.80
N LEU A 155 -1.07 -1.10 -3.79
CA LEU A 155 -0.23 0.09 -3.59
C LEU A 155 -0.93 1.15 -2.75
N ALA A 156 -2.22 1.35 -2.96
CA ALA A 156 -3.03 2.28 -2.14
C ALA A 156 -3.03 1.84 -0.67
N VAL A 157 -3.19 0.55 -0.42
CA VAL A 157 -3.16 -0.02 0.94
C VAL A 157 -1.78 0.18 1.57
N VAL A 158 -0.71 -0.11 0.85
CA VAL A 158 0.66 0.04 1.37
C VAL A 158 0.94 1.50 1.73
N TRP A 159 0.56 2.45 0.86
CA TRP A 159 0.71 3.87 1.16
C TRP A 159 -0.08 4.27 2.42
N ALA A 160 -1.32 3.79 2.55
CA ALA A 160 -2.16 4.07 3.70
C ALA A 160 -1.54 3.55 4.99
N VAL A 161 -0.99 2.33 4.97
CA VAL A 161 -0.29 1.75 6.11
C VAL A 161 0.93 2.59 6.49
N ASP A 162 1.75 2.97 5.52
CA ASP A 162 2.94 3.80 5.76
C ASP A 162 2.56 5.13 6.42
N ARG A 163 1.54 5.80 5.91
CA ARG A 163 1.08 7.07 6.50
C ARG A 163 0.48 6.87 7.88
N TRP A 164 -0.18 5.76 8.11
CA TRP A 164 -0.78 5.47 9.41
C TRP A 164 0.29 5.30 10.48
N VAL A 165 1.31 4.46 10.24
CA VAL A 165 2.35 4.18 11.23
C VAL A 165 3.28 5.37 11.46
N GLU A 166 3.49 6.22 10.47
CA GLU A 166 4.33 7.40 10.60
C GLU A 166 3.72 8.51 11.47
N ARG A 167 2.41 8.49 11.65
CA ARG A 167 1.70 9.50 12.47
C ARG A 167 1.56 9.09 13.91
N ASP A 168 1.72 7.84 14.18
CA ASP A 168 1.72 7.32 15.53
C ASP A 168 3.18 7.23 16.03
#